data_616d829bb04cbf745e76566782811182
#
_entry.id   616d829bb04cbf745e76566782811182
#
_cell.length_a   1.000
_cell.length_b   1.000
_cell.length_c   1.000
_cell.angle_alpha   90.00
_cell.angle_beta   90.00
_cell.angle_gamma   90.00
#
_symmetry.space_group_name_H-M   'P 1'
#
loop_
_entity.id
_entity.type
_entity.pdbx_description
1 polymer ?
#
loop_
_entity_poly.entity_id
_entity_poly.type
_entity_poly.pdbx_seq_one_letter_code
_entity_poly.pdbx_strand_id
1 'polypeptide(L)'
;MGIDLNVVEDQEPDAALGNGGLGRLAACFLDSLASLGYAAYGCGIRYRYGMFKQKIKDGYQVEVPDNWLKDGYPFELRRPEYAKEVHFGGYVDVEYDPATGSNKFVHKGYQAVKAVPFDMPIVGYNNKIVNTLR
;
A
#
# COMPACT_ATOMS: atom_id res chain seq x y z
N MET A 1 11.90 15.59 26.64
CA MET A 1 13.21 15.16 26.10
C MET A 1 13.94 16.28 25.35
N GLY A 2 13.35 17.46 25.14
CA GLY A 2 14.00 18.62 24.49
C GLY A 2 14.31 18.46 22.99
N ILE A 3 13.67 17.48 22.34
CA ILE A 3 13.81 17.24 20.91
C ILE A 3 12.67 17.98 20.20
N ASP A 4 13.01 18.78 19.19
CA ASP A 4 12.01 19.42 18.32
C ASP A 4 11.46 18.37 17.34
N LEU A 5 10.15 18.11 17.42
CA LEU A 5 9.49 17.10 16.59
C LEU A 5 9.58 17.43 15.10
N ASN A 6 9.45 18.71 14.74
CA ASN A 6 9.52 19.13 13.32
C ASN A 6 10.87 18.79 12.71
N VAL A 7 11.97 18.98 13.48
CA VAL A 7 13.31 18.62 13.01
C VAL A 7 13.46 17.11 12.83
N VAL A 8 12.79 16.31 13.67
CA VAL A 8 12.82 14.83 13.52
C VAL A 8 12.01 14.38 12.32
N GLU A 9 10.82 14.94 12.13
CA GLU A 9 9.95 14.64 10.97
C GLU A 9 10.65 14.94 9.65
N ASP A 10 11.39 16.05 9.56
CA ASP A 10 12.13 16.43 8.35
C ASP A 10 13.26 15.45 7.98
N GLN A 11 13.66 14.56 8.89
CA GLN A 11 14.66 13.53 8.60
C GLN A 11 14.07 12.28 7.93
N GLU A 12 12.76 12.09 7.98
CA GLU A 12 12.10 10.93 7.38
C GLU A 12 11.76 11.20 5.92
N PRO A 13 12.33 10.44 4.97
CA PRO A 13 11.99 10.60 3.57
C PRO A 13 10.58 10.07 3.28
N ASP A 14 9.88 10.73 2.37
CA ASP A 14 8.61 10.23 1.85
C ASP A 14 8.77 8.87 1.18
N ALA A 15 7.79 8.00 1.38
CA ALA A 15 7.77 6.66 0.83
C ALA A 15 7.57 6.60 -0.71
N ALA A 16 7.51 7.70 -1.42
CA ALA A 16 7.45 7.88 -2.88
C ALA A 16 6.66 6.78 -3.65
N LEU A 17 5.48 6.40 -3.13
CA LEU A 17 4.64 5.31 -3.68
C LEU A 17 3.76 5.76 -4.85
N GLY A 18 3.92 6.97 -5.33
CA GLY A 18 3.25 7.52 -6.52
C GLY A 18 4.19 8.40 -7.32
N ASN A 19 4.02 8.46 -8.62
CA ASN A 19 4.92 9.16 -9.54
C ASN A 19 4.38 10.50 -10.05
N GLY A 20 3.28 11.02 -9.49
CA GLY A 20 2.69 12.27 -9.95
C GLY A 20 1.40 12.64 -9.23
N GLY A 21 0.58 13.46 -9.88
CA GLY A 21 -0.62 14.06 -9.31
C GLY A 21 -1.64 13.07 -8.78
N LEU A 22 -1.81 11.92 -9.43
CA LEU A 22 -2.79 10.91 -9.03
C LEU A 22 -2.45 10.28 -7.67
N GLY A 23 -1.19 9.90 -7.48
CA GLY A 23 -0.72 9.35 -6.20
C GLY A 23 -0.79 10.38 -5.07
N ARG A 24 -0.42 11.64 -5.35
CA ARG A 24 -0.52 12.71 -4.36
C ARG A 24 -1.96 13.06 -4.01
N LEU A 25 -2.87 13.03 -4.99
CA LEU A 25 -4.29 13.27 -4.77
C LEU A 25 -4.89 12.23 -3.81
N ALA A 26 -4.55 10.95 -3.98
CA ALA A 26 -4.98 9.90 -3.06
C ALA A 26 -4.51 10.15 -1.62
N ALA A 27 -3.26 10.55 -1.44
CA ALA A 27 -2.71 10.91 -0.13
C ALA A 27 -3.47 12.10 0.50
N CYS A 28 -3.74 13.15 -0.28
CA CYS A 28 -4.48 14.32 0.19
C CYS A 28 -5.93 13.97 0.55
N PHE A 29 -6.59 13.08 -0.20
CA PHE A 29 -7.94 12.63 0.13
C PHE A 29 -7.98 11.81 1.43
N LEU A 30 -7.04 10.92 1.66
CA LEU A 30 -6.98 10.15 2.90
C LEU A 30 -6.79 11.05 4.11
N ASP A 31 -5.90 12.03 4.02
CA ASP A 31 -5.68 13.04 5.07
C ASP A 31 -6.94 13.88 5.31
N SER A 32 -7.58 14.36 4.25
CA SER A 32 -8.82 15.14 4.34
C SER A 32 -9.96 14.34 4.96
N LEU A 33 -10.15 13.08 4.57
CA LEU A 33 -11.18 12.21 5.13
C LEU A 33 -10.97 11.96 6.63
N ALA A 34 -9.73 11.72 7.05
CA ALA A 34 -9.39 11.57 8.46
C ALA A 34 -9.64 12.87 9.24
N SER A 35 -9.22 14.02 8.70
CA SER A 35 -9.36 15.33 9.34
C SER A 35 -10.81 15.79 9.42
N LEU A 36 -11.66 15.40 8.47
CA LEU A 36 -13.11 15.67 8.49
C LEU A 36 -13.91 14.65 9.30
N GLY A 37 -13.28 13.64 9.88
CA GLY A 37 -13.94 12.67 10.75
C GLY A 37 -14.64 11.53 10.01
N TYR A 38 -14.39 11.32 8.72
CA TYR A 38 -14.96 10.22 7.96
C TYR A 38 -14.18 8.92 8.22
N ALA A 39 -14.89 7.83 8.46
CA ALA A 39 -14.30 6.50 8.50
C ALA A 39 -13.96 6.05 7.06
N ALA A 40 -12.68 5.88 6.76
CA ALA A 40 -12.21 5.55 5.42
C ALA A 40 -11.04 4.57 5.43
N TYR A 41 -10.97 3.77 4.38
CA TYR A 41 -9.82 2.92 4.08
C TYR A 41 -9.28 3.25 2.69
N GLY A 42 -7.97 3.46 2.59
CA GLY A 42 -7.27 3.42 1.32
C GLY A 42 -6.74 2.01 1.06
N CYS A 43 -6.79 1.58 -0.20
CA CYS A 43 -6.18 0.32 -0.64
C CYS A 43 -5.26 0.60 -1.81
N GLY A 44 -4.06 0.05 -1.78
CA GLY A 44 -3.07 0.26 -2.82
C GLY A 44 -1.98 -0.80 -2.84
N ILE A 45 -1.10 -0.68 -3.81
CA ILE A 45 0.05 -1.56 -3.92
C ILE A 45 1.18 -1.02 -3.03
N ARG A 46 1.72 -1.88 -2.17
CA ARG A 46 2.95 -1.60 -1.44
C ARG A 46 4.13 -1.93 -2.35
N TYR A 47 4.60 -0.95 -3.11
CA TYR A 47 5.74 -1.14 -4.00
C TYR A 47 6.99 -1.50 -3.20
N ARG A 48 7.77 -2.44 -3.70
CA ARG A 48 9.06 -2.82 -3.11
C ARG A 48 10.09 -1.69 -3.20
N TYR A 49 10.00 -0.90 -4.25
CA TYR A 49 10.85 0.26 -4.48
C TYR A 49 9.97 1.50 -4.67
N GLY A 50 10.42 2.65 -4.18
CA GLY A 50 9.84 3.93 -4.53
C GLY A 50 10.00 4.25 -6.02
N MET A 51 9.57 5.44 -6.43
CA MET A 51 9.62 5.85 -7.84
C MET A 51 11.02 5.67 -8.44
N PHE A 52 12.01 6.35 -7.92
CA PHE A 52 13.44 6.19 -8.13
C PHE A 52 14.21 7.20 -7.27
N LYS A 53 15.49 6.94 -7.04
CA LYS A 53 16.41 7.87 -6.39
C LYS A 53 17.33 8.49 -7.42
N GLN A 54 17.40 9.82 -7.42
CA GLN A 54 18.33 10.56 -8.28
C GLN A 54 19.72 10.63 -7.66
N LYS A 55 20.74 10.40 -8.47
CA LYS A 55 22.16 10.59 -8.12
C LYS A 55 22.82 11.43 -9.19
N ILE A 56 23.87 12.13 -8.81
CA ILE A 56 24.76 12.80 -9.76
C ILE A 56 26.04 11.97 -9.87
N LYS A 57 26.38 11.57 -11.10
CA LYS A 57 27.61 10.85 -11.41
C LYS A 57 28.27 11.54 -12.62
N ASP A 58 29.51 11.92 -12.46
CA ASP A 58 30.31 12.59 -13.49
C ASP A 58 29.61 13.84 -14.09
N GLY A 59 28.86 14.57 -13.25
CA GLY A 59 28.10 15.76 -13.65
C GLY A 59 26.73 15.48 -14.28
N TYR A 60 26.35 14.22 -14.45
CA TYR A 60 25.08 13.81 -15.04
C TYR A 60 24.14 13.19 -14.00
N GLN A 61 22.83 13.41 -14.19
CA GLN A 61 21.80 12.75 -13.42
C GLN A 61 21.72 11.27 -13.79
N VAL A 62 21.66 10.41 -12.76
CA VAL A 62 21.48 8.95 -12.90
C VAL A 62 20.37 8.52 -11.96
N GLU A 63 19.38 7.80 -12.46
CA GLU A 63 18.32 7.17 -11.67
C GLU A 63 18.79 5.80 -11.18
N VAL A 64 18.51 5.53 -9.90
CA VAL A 64 18.76 4.23 -9.27
C VAL A 64 17.52 3.78 -8.50
N PRO A 65 17.34 2.47 -8.25
CA PRO A 65 16.24 1.99 -7.44
C PRO A 65 16.19 2.67 -6.08
N ASP A 66 15.02 3.16 -5.69
CA ASP A 66 14.77 3.71 -4.36
C ASP A 66 14.36 2.57 -3.41
N ASN A 67 15.33 2.04 -2.67
CA ASN A 67 15.10 0.98 -1.69
C ASN A 67 14.65 1.57 -0.35
N TRP A 68 13.45 2.15 -0.33
CA TRP A 68 12.90 2.84 0.83
C TRP A 68 12.64 1.93 2.05
N LEU A 69 12.56 0.61 1.84
CA LEU A 69 12.36 -0.39 2.88
C LEU A 69 13.65 -0.98 3.45
N LYS A 70 14.81 -0.49 3.01
CA LYS A 70 16.13 -1.04 3.37
C LYS A 70 16.34 -1.13 4.88
N ASP A 71 15.95 -0.10 5.60
CA ASP A 71 16.14 0.01 7.05
C ASP A 71 14.83 -0.23 7.83
N GLY A 72 13.81 -0.79 7.16
CA GLY A 72 12.45 -0.92 7.67
C GLY A 72 11.64 0.36 7.48
N TYR A 73 10.35 0.30 7.81
CA TYR A 73 9.47 1.46 7.80
C TYR A 73 8.61 1.47 9.07
N PRO A 74 8.90 2.38 10.02
CA PRO A 74 8.29 2.34 11.36
C PRO A 74 6.80 2.71 11.37
N PHE A 75 6.30 3.36 10.31
CA PHE A 75 4.91 3.83 10.22
C PHE A 75 3.95 2.81 9.60
N GLU A 76 4.36 1.56 9.43
CA GLU A 76 3.48 0.50 8.93
C GLU A 76 3.43 -0.70 9.88
N LEU A 77 2.27 -1.36 9.90
CA LEU A 77 2.02 -2.59 10.65
C LEU A 77 1.71 -3.72 9.67
N ARG A 78 2.53 -4.76 9.68
CA ARG A 78 2.27 -5.96 8.89
C ARG A 78 1.13 -6.76 9.52
N ARG A 79 0.12 -7.13 8.71
CA ARG A 79 -1.13 -7.77 9.16
C ARG A 79 -1.31 -9.17 8.53
N PRO A 80 -0.50 -10.16 8.93
CA PRO A 80 -0.58 -11.51 8.34
C PRO A 80 -1.91 -12.21 8.61
N GLU A 81 -2.62 -11.82 9.67
CA GLU A 81 -3.96 -12.33 10.01
C GLU A 81 -5.04 -11.96 8.98
N TYR A 82 -4.80 -10.95 8.17
CA TYR A 82 -5.69 -10.53 7.07
C TYR A 82 -5.19 -10.95 5.70
N ALA A 83 -4.19 -11.83 5.65
CA ALA A 83 -3.67 -12.30 4.37
C ALA A 83 -4.75 -12.99 3.55
N LYS A 84 -4.73 -12.74 2.24
CA LYS A 84 -5.64 -13.33 1.26
C LYS A 84 -4.86 -14.12 0.23
N GLU A 85 -5.44 -15.21 -0.22
CA GLU A 85 -4.94 -15.92 -1.39
C GLU A 85 -5.50 -15.27 -2.65
N VAL A 86 -4.61 -14.98 -3.60
CA VAL A 86 -4.94 -14.39 -4.90
C VAL A 86 -4.49 -15.34 -5.99
N HIS A 87 -5.36 -15.59 -6.96
CA HIS A 87 -5.13 -16.54 -8.04
C HIS A 87 -4.77 -15.78 -9.32
N PHE A 88 -3.65 -16.16 -9.93
CA PHE A 88 -3.18 -15.59 -11.19
C PHE A 88 -3.20 -16.64 -12.31
N GLY A 89 -3.67 -16.22 -13.51
CA GLY A 89 -3.77 -17.10 -14.66
C GLY A 89 -4.81 -18.22 -14.49
N GLY A 90 -4.56 -19.36 -15.11
CA GLY A 90 -5.49 -20.48 -15.09
C GLY A 90 -6.65 -20.32 -16.07
N TYR A 91 -7.68 -21.14 -15.90
CA TYR A 91 -8.90 -21.15 -16.70
C TYR A 91 -10.12 -21.44 -15.84
N VAL A 92 -11.30 -21.08 -16.34
CA VAL A 92 -12.58 -21.40 -15.69
C VAL A 92 -13.15 -22.64 -16.33
N ASP A 93 -13.41 -23.65 -15.51
CA ASP A 93 -14.13 -24.87 -15.88
C ASP A 93 -15.58 -24.79 -15.42
N VAL A 94 -16.46 -25.51 -16.11
CA VAL A 94 -17.90 -25.56 -15.77
C VAL A 94 -18.22 -26.95 -15.28
N GLU A 95 -18.56 -27.06 -14.01
CA GLU A 95 -18.96 -28.32 -13.38
C GLU A 95 -20.45 -28.30 -13.05
N TYR A 96 -21.14 -29.41 -13.35
CA TYR A 96 -22.53 -29.54 -12.92
C TYR A 96 -22.59 -29.93 -11.45
N ASP A 97 -23.35 -29.16 -10.67
CA ASP A 97 -23.60 -29.46 -9.26
C ASP A 97 -24.98 -30.13 -9.11
N PRO A 98 -25.01 -31.46 -8.86
CA PRO A 98 -26.28 -32.18 -8.71
C PRO A 98 -27.08 -31.78 -7.47
N ALA A 99 -26.44 -31.18 -6.46
CA ALA A 99 -27.13 -30.75 -5.24
C ALA A 99 -27.99 -29.53 -5.47
N THR A 100 -27.56 -28.61 -6.34
CA THR A 100 -28.29 -27.38 -6.68
C THR A 100 -29.01 -27.45 -8.03
N GLY A 101 -28.72 -28.48 -8.85
CA GLY A 101 -29.25 -28.62 -10.21
C GLY A 101 -28.71 -27.56 -11.19
N SER A 102 -27.60 -26.90 -10.86
CA SER A 102 -27.05 -25.81 -11.64
C SER A 102 -25.58 -25.99 -11.98
N ASN A 103 -25.08 -25.22 -12.95
CA ASN A 103 -23.67 -25.21 -13.29
C ASN A 103 -22.89 -24.32 -12.30
N LYS A 104 -21.75 -24.81 -11.84
CA LYS A 104 -20.78 -24.13 -11.00
C LYS A 104 -19.54 -23.80 -11.83
N PHE A 105 -19.09 -22.54 -11.77
CA PHE A 105 -17.82 -22.11 -12.37
C PHE A 105 -16.68 -22.36 -11.39
N VAL A 106 -15.68 -23.09 -11.80
CA VAL A 106 -14.53 -23.46 -10.98
C VAL A 106 -13.25 -22.96 -11.63
N HIS A 107 -12.49 -22.14 -10.91
CA HIS A 107 -11.18 -21.66 -11.36
C HIS A 107 -10.13 -22.74 -11.13
N LYS A 108 -9.44 -23.17 -12.20
CA LYS A 108 -8.45 -24.25 -12.19
C LYS A 108 -7.13 -23.83 -12.83
N GLY A 109 -6.05 -24.53 -12.49
CA GLY A 109 -4.72 -24.33 -13.09
C GLY A 109 -4.09 -22.96 -12.83
N TYR A 110 -4.52 -22.27 -11.79
CA TYR A 110 -3.98 -20.99 -11.38
C TYR A 110 -2.71 -21.12 -10.53
N GLN A 111 -1.93 -20.05 -10.48
CA GLN A 111 -0.87 -19.85 -9.50
C GLN A 111 -1.44 -19.11 -8.28
N ALA A 112 -1.40 -19.73 -7.12
CA ALA A 112 -1.81 -19.08 -5.88
C ALA A 112 -0.66 -18.24 -5.30
N VAL A 113 -0.96 -16.98 -4.95
CA VAL A 113 -0.03 -16.06 -4.30
C VAL A 113 -0.69 -15.50 -3.05
N LYS A 114 0.06 -15.45 -1.95
CA LYS A 114 -0.42 -14.90 -0.68
C LYS A 114 -0.18 -13.39 -0.65
N ALA A 115 -1.24 -12.62 -0.66
CA ALA A 115 -1.22 -11.17 -0.45
C ALA A 115 -1.29 -10.88 1.04
N VAL A 116 -0.25 -10.27 1.60
CA VAL A 116 -0.18 -9.91 3.02
C VAL A 116 -0.32 -8.39 3.15
N PRO A 117 -1.37 -7.90 3.84
CA PRO A 117 -1.56 -6.47 4.05
C PRO A 117 -0.51 -5.84 4.97
N PHE A 118 -0.26 -4.56 4.73
CA PHE A 118 0.47 -3.67 5.61
C PHE A 118 -0.40 -2.43 5.84
N ASP A 119 -0.67 -2.10 7.09
CA ASP A 119 -1.52 -0.98 7.47
C ASP A 119 -0.65 0.21 7.85
N MET A 120 -0.90 1.34 7.20
CA MET A 120 -0.31 2.62 7.55
C MET A 120 -1.42 3.51 8.15
N PRO A 121 -1.27 3.97 9.41
CA PRO A 121 -2.23 4.85 10.05
C PRO A 121 -2.20 6.24 9.42
N ILE A 122 -3.38 6.79 9.14
CA ILE A 122 -3.59 8.15 8.64
C ILE A 122 -4.33 8.93 9.73
N VAL A 123 -3.60 9.79 10.42
CA VAL A 123 -4.09 10.53 11.58
C VAL A 123 -4.82 11.79 11.13
N GLY A 124 -6.04 12.01 11.65
CA GLY A 124 -6.80 13.22 11.39
C GLY A 124 -6.27 14.43 12.14
N TYR A 125 -6.39 15.62 11.53
CA TYR A 125 -5.99 16.87 12.14
C TYR A 125 -6.97 17.30 13.25
N ASN A 126 -6.44 17.58 14.43
CA ASN A 126 -7.16 18.09 15.60
C ASN A 126 -8.41 17.25 16.00
N ASN A 127 -8.39 15.95 15.75
CA ASN A 127 -9.43 15.02 16.19
C ASN A 127 -8.80 13.67 16.63
N LYS A 128 -9.63 12.68 16.96
CA LYS A 128 -9.18 11.34 17.41
C LYS A 128 -9.35 10.27 16.33
N ILE A 129 -9.56 10.67 15.09
CA ILE A 129 -9.75 9.74 13.97
C ILE A 129 -8.40 9.27 13.47
N VAL A 130 -8.29 7.96 13.26
CA VAL A 130 -7.17 7.32 12.59
C VAL A 130 -7.74 6.40 11.52
N ASN A 131 -7.55 6.78 10.28
CA ASN A 131 -7.90 5.97 9.11
C ASN A 131 -6.73 5.04 8.74
N THR A 132 -6.93 4.17 7.78
CA THR A 132 -5.93 3.17 7.38
C THR A 132 -5.70 3.21 5.87
N LEU A 133 -4.44 3.29 5.46
CA LEU A 133 -4.00 2.91 4.11
C LEU A 133 -3.45 1.47 4.18
N ARG A 134 -4.03 0.55 3.38
CA ARG A 134 -3.68 -0.87 3.35
C ARG A 134 -3.11 -1.30 2.01
#